data_9d92ed2e3af4a6aea4abb9ba251b8825
#
_entry.id   9d92ed2e3af4a6aea4abb9ba251b8825
#
_cell.length_a   1.000
_cell.length_b   1.000
_cell.length_c   1.000
_cell.angle_alpha   90.00
_cell.angle_beta   90.00
_cell.angle_gamma   90.00
#
_symmetry.space_group_name_H-M   'P 1'
#
loop_
_entity.id
_entity.type
_entity.pdbx_description
1 polymer ?
#
loop_
_entity_poly.entity_id
_entity_poly.type
_entity_poly.pdbx_seq_one_letter_code
_entity_poly.pdbx_strand_id
1 'polypeptide(L)'
;MKEQIKKLLITLKGEYIIFWTIPVWFVLFYESGICEKGIHAGNVQLEYILQCVGILLTIGLIPFALRIFNLNLVKRIKEYPIERALASYKLWSDVRLFLLAVPAILNFSFYFLTLNTTGLFCGAMAMLASLFCVPSENRIKNELDLPEEINE
;
A
#
# COMPACT_ATOMS: atom_id res chain seq x y z
N MET A 1 2.23 -5.35 27.26
CA MET A 1 2.32 -6.07 25.99
C MET A 1 1.01 -6.04 25.20
N LYS A 2 -0.10 -6.58 25.71
CA LYS A 2 -1.42 -6.54 25.01
C LYS A 2 -1.85 -5.12 24.58
N GLU A 3 -1.68 -4.13 25.44
CA GLU A 3 -2.02 -2.75 25.11
C GLU A 3 -1.14 -2.14 24.02
N GLN A 4 0.14 -2.49 23.99
CA GLN A 4 1.07 -2.00 22.96
C GLN A 4 0.72 -2.59 21.59
N ILE A 5 0.42 -3.89 21.53
CA ILE A 5 -0.05 -4.56 20.30
C ILE A 5 -1.38 -3.97 19.83
N LYS A 6 -2.31 -3.70 20.75
CA LYS A 6 -3.61 -3.09 20.45
C LYS A 6 -3.46 -1.68 19.89
N LYS A 7 -2.61 -0.85 20.49
CA LYS A 7 -2.30 0.50 19.99
C LYS A 7 -1.68 0.45 18.60
N LEU A 8 -0.70 -0.43 18.40
CA LEU A 8 -0.08 -0.65 17.09
C LEU A 8 -1.12 -1.06 16.04
N LEU A 9 -1.99 -2.01 16.37
CA LEU A 9 -3.03 -2.47 15.49
C LEU A 9 -4.02 -1.37 15.08
N ILE A 10 -4.44 -0.52 16.03
CA ILE A 10 -5.33 0.61 15.76
C ILE A 10 -4.67 1.61 14.80
N THR A 11 -3.39 1.92 15.02
CA THR A 11 -2.65 2.83 14.16
C THR A 11 -2.52 2.27 12.74
N LEU A 12 -2.09 1.01 12.61
CA LEU A 12 -1.94 0.36 11.30
C LEU A 12 -3.28 0.22 10.55
N LYS A 13 -4.38 -0.05 11.27
CA LYS A 13 -5.72 -0.06 10.67
C LYS A 13 -6.14 1.32 10.19
N GLY A 14 -5.82 2.37 10.95
CA GLY A 14 -6.10 3.75 10.54
C GLY A 14 -5.34 4.11 9.25
N GLU A 15 -4.06 3.82 9.17
CA GLU A 15 -3.23 4.05 7.98
C GLU A 15 -3.73 3.25 6.77
N TYR A 16 -4.14 2.00 7.00
CA TYR A 16 -4.73 1.16 5.95
C TYR A 16 -6.06 1.71 5.43
N ILE A 17 -6.92 2.22 6.30
CA ILE A 17 -8.18 2.87 5.90
C ILE A 17 -7.90 4.13 5.09
N ILE A 18 -6.94 4.97 5.54
CA ILE A 18 -6.52 6.17 4.79
C ILE A 18 -6.04 5.80 3.38
N PHE A 19 -5.24 4.75 3.26
CA PHE A 19 -4.81 4.24 1.96
C PHE A 19 -5.99 3.91 1.03
N TRP A 20 -7.04 3.26 1.57
CA TRP A 20 -8.23 2.90 0.79
C TRP A 20 -9.12 4.11 0.43
N THR A 21 -8.94 5.25 1.08
CA THR A 21 -9.63 6.49 0.69
C THR A 21 -9.00 7.17 -0.54
N ILE A 22 -7.76 6.82 -0.91
CA ILE A 22 -7.04 7.44 -2.04
C ILE A 22 -7.86 7.43 -3.34
N PRO A 23 -8.36 6.29 -3.86
CA PRO A 23 -9.13 6.29 -5.09
C PRO A 23 -10.42 7.10 -4.98
N VAL A 24 -11.05 7.13 -3.80
CA VAL A 24 -12.26 7.93 -3.56
C VAL A 24 -11.94 9.43 -3.70
N TRP A 25 -10.83 9.89 -3.14
CA TRP A 25 -10.36 11.27 -3.28
C TRP A 25 -10.09 11.63 -4.74
N PHE A 26 -9.45 10.73 -5.51
CA PHE A 26 -9.24 10.96 -6.94
C PHE A 26 -10.56 11.14 -7.68
N VAL A 27 -11.52 10.26 -7.46
CA VAL A 27 -12.85 10.36 -8.09
C VAL A 27 -13.50 11.70 -7.72
N LEU A 28 -13.51 12.07 -6.43
CA LEU A 28 -14.10 13.33 -5.97
C LEU A 28 -13.43 14.56 -6.60
N PHE A 29 -12.10 14.61 -6.68
CA PHE A 29 -11.38 15.72 -7.29
C PHE A 29 -11.69 15.91 -8.77
N TYR A 30 -11.73 14.82 -9.52
CA TYR A 30 -11.99 14.88 -10.96
C TYR A 30 -13.49 14.99 -11.29
N GLU A 31 -14.39 14.45 -10.47
CA GLU A 31 -15.84 14.63 -10.65
C GLU A 31 -16.33 16.02 -10.22
N SER A 32 -15.69 16.66 -9.25
CA SER A 32 -16.03 18.02 -8.82
C SER A 32 -15.71 19.11 -9.86
N GLY A 33 -15.00 18.75 -10.95
CA GLY A 33 -14.62 19.70 -11.99
C GLY A 33 -13.43 20.58 -11.63
N ILE A 34 -12.76 20.33 -10.49
CA ILE A 34 -11.55 21.07 -10.09
C ILE A 34 -10.39 20.75 -11.05
N CYS A 35 -10.32 19.51 -11.50
CA CYS A 35 -9.33 19.04 -12.47
C CYS A 35 -10.02 18.61 -13.76
N GLU A 36 -9.48 19.03 -14.90
CA GLU A 36 -9.97 18.58 -16.20
C GLU A 36 -9.55 17.14 -16.47
N LYS A 37 -10.52 16.32 -16.89
CA LYS A 37 -10.27 14.93 -17.29
C LYS A 37 -9.77 14.88 -18.72
N GLY A 38 -8.79 13.99 -18.97
CA GLY A 38 -8.37 13.70 -20.34
C GLY A 38 -7.64 14.83 -21.05
N ILE A 39 -6.95 15.72 -20.31
CA ILE A 39 -6.17 16.82 -20.88
C ILE A 39 -5.20 16.33 -21.95
N HIS A 40 -4.69 15.12 -21.80
CA HIS A 40 -3.77 14.48 -22.73
C HIS A 40 -4.40 13.31 -23.50
N ALA A 41 -5.73 13.18 -23.46
CA ALA A 41 -6.44 12.19 -24.25
C ALA A 41 -6.26 12.49 -25.75
N GLY A 42 -5.82 11.49 -26.50
CA GLY A 42 -5.51 11.61 -27.92
C GLY A 42 -4.04 11.88 -28.26
N ASN A 43 -3.18 12.14 -27.29
CA ASN A 43 -1.74 12.14 -27.51
C ASN A 43 -1.19 10.72 -27.35
N VAL A 44 -1.21 9.97 -28.48
CA VAL A 44 -0.85 8.55 -28.53
C VAL A 44 0.55 8.27 -27.95
N GLN A 45 1.50 9.16 -28.18
CA GLN A 45 2.87 8.98 -27.71
C GLN A 45 2.98 9.12 -26.20
N LEU A 46 2.35 10.13 -25.63
CA LEU A 46 2.34 10.36 -24.17
C LEU A 46 1.56 9.26 -23.47
N GLU A 47 0.43 8.86 -24.02
CA GLU A 47 -0.40 7.78 -23.52
C GLU A 47 0.38 6.47 -23.44
N TYR A 48 1.10 6.12 -24.50
CA TYR A 48 1.95 4.93 -24.53
C TYR A 48 3.06 4.97 -23.45
N ILE A 49 3.74 6.12 -23.30
CA ILE A 49 4.80 6.29 -22.29
C ILE A 49 4.22 6.11 -20.88
N LEU A 50 3.11 6.76 -20.58
CA LEU A 50 2.48 6.66 -19.27
C LEU A 50 1.98 5.25 -18.95
N GLN A 51 1.46 4.53 -19.94
CA GLN A 51 1.10 3.12 -19.81
C GLN A 51 2.31 2.25 -19.48
N CYS A 52 3.40 2.38 -20.24
CA CYS A 52 4.62 1.61 -20.00
C CYS A 52 5.18 1.87 -18.60
N VAL A 53 5.25 3.13 -18.19
CA VAL A 53 5.73 3.51 -16.86
C VAL A 53 4.80 2.96 -15.77
N GLY A 54 3.48 3.08 -15.93
CA GLY A 54 2.49 2.56 -14.99
C GLY A 54 2.57 1.06 -14.79
N ILE A 55 2.70 0.29 -15.89
CA ILE A 55 2.84 -1.16 -15.86
C ILE A 55 4.17 -1.57 -15.19
N LEU A 56 5.28 -0.93 -15.56
CA LEU A 56 6.60 -1.23 -14.98
C LEU A 56 6.63 -0.94 -13.48
N LEU A 57 6.05 0.18 -13.05
CA LEU A 57 5.93 0.51 -11.63
C LEU A 57 5.09 -0.52 -10.88
N THR A 58 3.97 -0.94 -11.45
CA THR A 58 3.08 -1.93 -10.83
C THR A 58 3.78 -3.28 -10.68
N ILE A 59 4.37 -3.79 -11.76
CA ILE A 59 5.08 -5.09 -11.75
C ILE A 59 6.34 -5.06 -10.88
N GLY A 60 7.04 -3.95 -10.82
CA GLY A 60 8.25 -3.82 -10.01
C GLY A 60 7.97 -3.58 -8.53
N LEU A 61 7.14 -2.59 -8.21
CA LEU A 61 6.92 -2.15 -6.84
C LEU A 61 6.04 -3.09 -6.00
N ILE A 62 5.04 -3.75 -6.61
CA ILE A 62 4.16 -4.65 -5.85
C ILE A 62 4.94 -5.84 -5.28
N PRO A 63 5.64 -6.67 -6.08
CA PRO A 63 6.39 -7.79 -5.55
C PRO A 63 7.55 -7.33 -4.65
N PHE A 64 8.17 -6.19 -4.95
CA PHE A 64 9.23 -5.61 -4.13
C PHE A 64 8.70 -5.21 -2.74
N ALA A 65 7.56 -4.53 -2.67
CA ALA A 65 6.93 -4.14 -1.41
C ALA A 65 6.57 -5.34 -0.53
N LEU A 66 6.02 -6.41 -1.14
CA LEU A 66 5.67 -7.63 -0.41
C LEU A 66 6.91 -8.40 0.05
N ARG A 67 7.94 -8.47 -0.78
CA ARG A 67 9.15 -9.24 -0.48
C ARG A 67 10.05 -8.56 0.55
N ILE A 68 10.22 -7.25 0.48
CA ILE A 68 11.09 -6.50 1.40
C ILE A 68 10.58 -6.60 2.84
N PHE A 69 9.27 -6.60 3.03
CA PHE A 69 8.66 -6.79 4.35
C PHE A 69 9.00 -8.16 4.93
N ASN A 70 8.82 -9.23 4.16
CA ASN A 70 9.11 -10.59 4.62
C ASN A 70 10.58 -10.81 4.94
N LEU A 71 11.49 -10.28 4.11
CA LEU A 71 12.93 -10.46 4.34
C LEU A 71 13.43 -9.74 5.59
N ASN A 72 12.94 -8.53 5.85
CA ASN A 72 13.35 -7.76 7.03
C ASN A 72 12.71 -8.27 8.31
N LEU A 73 11.45 -8.73 8.23
CA LEU A 73 10.73 -9.30 9.36
C LEU A 73 11.42 -10.56 9.88
N VAL A 74 11.75 -11.49 8.98
CA VAL A 74 12.29 -12.79 9.33
C VAL A 74 13.73 -12.71 9.85
N LYS A 75 14.55 -11.78 9.31
CA LYS A 75 15.99 -11.75 9.61
C LYS A 75 16.40 -10.82 10.75
N ARG A 76 15.65 -9.77 11.04
CA ARG A 76 16.08 -8.72 11.99
C ARG A 76 15.15 -8.52 13.18
N ILE A 77 13.86 -8.63 13.00
CA ILE A 77 12.90 -8.22 14.04
C ILE A 77 12.80 -9.26 15.16
N LYS A 78 12.99 -10.54 14.83
CA LYS A 78 12.93 -11.64 15.82
C LYS A 78 14.04 -11.60 16.90
N GLU A 79 15.14 -10.90 16.61
CA GLU A 79 16.29 -10.79 17.53
C GLU A 79 16.20 -9.57 18.47
N TYR A 80 15.22 -8.69 18.28
CA TYR A 80 15.09 -7.46 19.05
C TYR A 80 14.22 -7.62 20.30
N PRO A 81 14.46 -6.82 21.37
CA PRO A 81 13.50 -6.69 22.47
C PRO A 81 12.13 -6.26 21.94
N ILE A 82 11.06 -6.71 22.59
CA ILE A 82 9.66 -6.57 22.14
C ILE A 82 9.31 -5.14 21.73
N GLU A 83 9.74 -4.13 22.47
CA GLU A 83 9.44 -2.73 22.16
C GLU A 83 10.06 -2.28 20.83
N ARG A 84 11.31 -2.65 20.58
CA ARG A 84 11.99 -2.39 19.31
C ARG A 84 11.43 -3.22 18.17
N ALA A 85 11.03 -4.46 18.45
CA ALA A 85 10.39 -5.33 17.47
C ALA A 85 9.07 -4.73 16.97
N LEU A 86 8.21 -4.24 17.87
CA LEU A 86 6.95 -3.59 17.53
C LEU A 86 7.14 -2.28 16.75
N ALA A 87 8.11 -1.45 17.14
CA ALA A 87 8.43 -0.21 16.43
C ALA A 87 8.96 -0.50 15.01
N SER A 88 9.83 -1.49 14.87
CA SER A 88 10.36 -1.91 13.58
C SER A 88 9.28 -2.53 12.70
N TYR A 89 8.38 -3.32 13.28
CA TYR A 89 7.22 -3.89 12.57
C TYR A 89 6.32 -2.79 12.00
N LYS A 90 6.03 -1.75 12.80
CA LYS A 90 5.28 -0.59 12.34
C LYS A 90 5.97 0.07 11.15
N LEU A 91 7.24 0.43 11.30
CA LEU A 91 8.01 1.11 10.26
C LEU A 91 7.99 0.33 8.93
N TRP A 92 8.21 -0.97 8.97
CA TRP A 92 8.21 -1.80 7.76
C TRP A 92 6.82 -2.01 7.17
N SER A 93 5.77 -2.02 8.00
CA SER A 93 4.39 -2.02 7.54
C SER A 93 4.04 -0.72 6.82
N ASP A 94 4.46 0.43 7.36
CA ASP A 94 4.26 1.74 6.75
C ASP A 94 5.02 1.86 5.42
N VAL A 95 6.28 1.42 5.38
CA VAL A 95 7.09 1.38 4.15
C VAL A 95 6.42 0.52 3.08
N ARG A 96 5.92 -0.65 3.44
CA ARG A 96 5.20 -1.53 2.52
C ARG A 96 3.95 -0.87 1.96
N LEU A 97 3.14 -0.27 2.82
CA LEU A 97 1.92 0.42 2.43
C LEU A 97 2.23 1.63 1.53
N PHE A 98 3.27 2.39 1.86
CA PHE A 98 3.74 3.51 1.05
C PHE A 98 4.20 3.05 -0.35
N LEU A 99 4.98 1.97 -0.43
CA LEU A 99 5.42 1.39 -1.70
C LEU A 99 4.27 0.92 -2.58
N LEU A 100 3.15 0.49 -1.99
CA LEU A 100 1.92 0.16 -2.73
C LEU A 100 1.10 1.42 -3.09
N ALA A 101 1.16 2.47 -2.28
CA ALA A 101 0.48 3.73 -2.55
C ALA A 101 1.05 4.43 -3.79
N VAL A 102 2.36 4.39 -4.00
CA VAL A 102 3.03 5.03 -5.14
C VAL A 102 2.45 4.56 -6.49
N PRO A 103 2.45 3.25 -6.83
CA PRO A 103 1.86 2.80 -8.08
C PRO A 103 0.35 3.03 -8.14
N ALA A 104 -0.37 2.96 -7.03
CA ALA A 104 -1.80 3.26 -7.00
C ALA A 104 -2.07 4.71 -7.39
N ILE A 105 -1.44 5.68 -6.72
CA ILE A 105 -1.62 7.11 -6.97
C ILE A 105 -1.22 7.46 -8.41
N LEU A 106 -0.05 7.02 -8.87
CA LEU A 106 0.43 7.33 -10.20
C LEU A 106 -0.47 6.74 -11.30
N ASN A 107 -0.89 5.49 -11.17
CA ASN A 107 -1.74 4.87 -12.17
C ASN A 107 -3.16 5.45 -12.20
N PHE A 108 -3.74 5.82 -11.06
CA PHE A 108 -5.00 6.58 -11.05
C PHE A 108 -4.84 7.96 -11.68
N SER A 109 -3.73 8.66 -11.42
CA SER A 109 -3.44 9.94 -12.08
C SER A 109 -3.32 9.76 -13.60
N PHE A 110 -2.62 8.73 -14.08
CA PHE A 110 -2.49 8.44 -15.51
C PHE A 110 -3.84 8.13 -16.16
N TYR A 111 -4.70 7.37 -15.46
CA TYR A 111 -6.06 7.14 -15.93
C TYR A 111 -6.83 8.44 -16.17
N PHE A 112 -6.84 9.34 -15.19
CA PHE A 112 -7.59 10.60 -15.31
C PHE A 112 -6.98 11.58 -16.32
N LEU A 113 -5.68 11.54 -16.56
CA LEU A 113 -5.01 12.37 -17.55
C LEU A 113 -5.24 11.92 -19.00
N THR A 114 -5.27 10.62 -19.23
CA THR A 114 -5.36 10.02 -20.58
C THR A 114 -6.69 9.36 -20.88
N LEU A 115 -7.52 9.12 -19.84
CA LEU A 115 -8.74 8.31 -19.89
C LEU A 115 -8.50 6.88 -20.39
N ASN A 116 -7.28 6.39 -20.27
CA ASN A 116 -6.92 5.04 -20.66
C ASN A 116 -7.10 4.06 -19.51
N THR A 117 -7.90 3.01 -19.76
CA THR A 117 -8.26 1.99 -18.77
C THR A 117 -7.08 1.21 -18.19
N THR A 118 -5.93 1.19 -18.85
CA THR A 118 -4.71 0.52 -18.35
C THR A 118 -4.28 1.07 -16.98
N GLY A 119 -4.29 2.41 -16.82
CA GLY A 119 -4.00 3.05 -15.53
C GLY A 119 -4.96 2.62 -14.44
N LEU A 120 -6.27 2.53 -14.76
CA LEU A 120 -7.28 2.06 -13.82
C LEU A 120 -7.02 0.63 -13.35
N PHE A 121 -6.72 -0.29 -14.28
CA PHE A 121 -6.42 -1.69 -13.96
C PHE A 121 -5.15 -1.82 -13.11
N CYS A 122 -4.08 -1.11 -13.47
CA CYS A 122 -2.82 -1.12 -12.70
C CYS A 122 -3.02 -0.55 -11.29
N GLY A 123 -3.76 0.54 -11.15
CA GLY A 123 -4.13 1.11 -9.84
C GLY A 123 -4.97 0.14 -9.00
N ALA A 124 -5.97 -0.51 -9.62
CA ALA A 124 -6.78 -1.53 -8.96
C ALA A 124 -5.95 -2.74 -8.52
N MET A 125 -4.98 -3.19 -9.32
CA MET A 125 -4.07 -4.28 -8.92
C MET A 125 -3.22 -3.90 -7.71
N ALA A 126 -2.74 -2.66 -7.61
CA ALA A 126 -2.02 -2.17 -6.43
C ALA A 126 -2.93 -2.16 -5.18
N MET A 127 -4.19 -1.77 -5.34
CA MET A 127 -5.19 -1.83 -4.26
C MET A 127 -5.47 -3.27 -3.83
N LEU A 128 -5.63 -4.20 -4.77
CA LEU A 128 -5.82 -5.62 -4.46
C LEU A 128 -4.60 -6.22 -3.76
N ALA A 129 -3.39 -5.86 -4.19
CA ALA A 129 -2.15 -6.28 -3.52
C ALA A 129 -2.11 -5.82 -2.05
N SER A 130 -2.71 -4.68 -1.72
CA SER A 130 -2.81 -4.20 -0.35
C SER A 130 -3.65 -5.09 0.57
N LEU A 131 -4.54 -5.93 0.03
CA LEU A 131 -5.29 -6.91 0.81
C LEU A 131 -4.38 -7.92 1.52
N PHE A 132 -3.22 -8.23 0.93
CA PHE A 132 -2.19 -9.03 1.61
C PHE A 132 -1.51 -8.30 2.76
N CYS A 133 -1.76 -7.01 2.91
CA CYS A 133 -1.17 -6.14 3.93
C CYS A 133 -2.14 -5.82 5.06
N VAL A 134 -3.34 -6.39 5.08
CA VAL A 134 -4.35 -6.13 6.13
C VAL A 134 -3.77 -6.40 7.52
N PRO A 135 -3.73 -5.40 8.40
CA PRO A 135 -3.24 -5.56 9.75
C PRO A 135 -4.22 -6.37 10.59
N SER A 136 -3.73 -7.46 11.19
CA SER A 136 -4.49 -8.35 12.07
C SER A 136 -3.66 -8.68 13.31
N GLU A 137 -4.32 -8.80 14.46
CA GLU A 137 -3.66 -9.15 15.72
C GLU A 137 -2.97 -10.52 15.65
N ASN A 138 -3.67 -11.51 15.10
CA ASN A 138 -3.11 -12.84 14.91
C ASN A 138 -1.89 -12.84 13.99
N ARG A 139 -1.91 -12.00 12.97
CA ARG A 139 -0.80 -11.84 12.05
C ARG A 139 0.41 -11.24 12.74
N ILE A 140 0.22 -10.18 13.54
CA ILE A 140 1.30 -9.55 14.32
C ILE A 140 1.93 -10.56 15.28
N LYS A 141 1.10 -11.34 16.00
CA LYS A 141 1.58 -12.36 16.92
C LYS A 141 2.37 -13.46 16.20
N ASN A 142 1.86 -13.97 15.10
CA ASN A 142 2.51 -15.03 14.30
C ASN A 142 3.81 -14.54 13.63
N GLU A 143 3.81 -13.34 13.10
CA GLU A 143 4.98 -12.77 12.41
C GLU A 143 6.11 -12.39 13.40
N LEU A 144 5.77 -12.01 14.64
CA LEU A 144 6.72 -11.71 15.71
C LEU A 144 7.08 -12.94 16.59
N ASP A 145 6.52 -14.11 16.29
CA ASP A 145 6.76 -15.37 17.05
C ASP A 145 6.47 -15.19 18.56
N LEU A 146 5.42 -14.44 18.89
CA LEU A 146 5.04 -14.20 20.28
C LEU A 146 4.30 -15.43 20.85
N PRO A 147 4.60 -15.86 22.09
CA PRO A 147 3.95 -17.02 22.68
C PRO A 147 2.44 -16.81 22.81
N GLU A 148 1.67 -17.87 22.56
CA GLU A 148 0.20 -17.88 22.61
C GLU A 148 -0.38 -17.67 24.03
N GLU A 149 0.44 -17.68 25.07
CA GLU A 149 0.04 -17.55 26.48
C GLU A 149 -0.56 -16.18 26.85
N ILE A 150 -0.79 -15.30 25.88
CA ILE A 150 -1.37 -13.98 26.10
C ILE A 150 -2.90 -14.00 25.94
N ASN A 151 -3.53 -15.17 25.95
CA ASN A 151 -4.98 -15.31 25.72
C ASN A 151 -5.84 -15.35 27.00
N GLU A 152 -5.29 -15.05 28.18
CA GLU A 152 -6.09 -14.88 29.40
C GLU A 152 -6.18 -13.42 29.84
#